data_8d877403223a42bfc32bbeccfccc89c4
#
_entry.id   8d877403223a42bfc32bbeccfccc89c4
#
_cell.length_a   1.000
_cell.length_b   1.000
_cell.length_c   1.000
_cell.angle_alpha   90.00
_cell.angle_beta   90.00
_cell.angle_gamma   90.00
#
_symmetry.space_group_name_H-M   'P 1'
#
loop_
_entity.id
_entity.type
_entity.pdbx_description
1 polymer ?
#
loop_
_entity_poly.entity_id
_entity_poly.type
_entity_poly.pdbx_seq_one_letter_code
_entity_poly.pdbx_strand_id
1 'polypeptide(L)'
;MGYFRQMFRKKEKIGRKTNMKLFISADIEGCAGLALTGETHKAEAVYQAFAKEMTEEVLAACEAAREAGADEIVVRDGHGDASNIDPLRMPDYVTLIRGKSGHPYNMMYGIDETFDGVLYIGYHAPAGDPEFAISHTSTGNSLYIHLNGKVMSECMLNSYTAASKGVRNVVLPRYAES
;
A
#
# COMPACT_ATOMS: atom_id res chain seq x y z
N MET A 1 10.14 3.22 15.11
CA MET A 1 10.97 2.00 15.29
C MET A 1 10.47 1.05 16.37
N GLY A 2 9.86 1.49 17.49
CA GLY A 2 9.43 0.58 18.57
C GLY A 2 8.21 -0.29 18.25
N TYR A 3 7.24 0.24 17.55
CA TYR A 3 5.92 -0.42 17.34
C TYR A 3 6.00 -1.62 16.38
N PHE A 4 6.77 -1.51 15.31
CA PHE A 4 6.99 -2.57 14.33
C PHE A 4 7.64 -3.81 14.96
N ARG A 5 8.66 -3.61 15.81
CA ARG A 5 9.29 -4.71 16.56
C ARG A 5 8.34 -5.41 17.54
N GLN A 6 7.39 -4.69 18.12
CA GLN A 6 6.49 -5.23 19.14
C GLN A 6 5.40 -6.14 18.56
N MET A 7 4.90 -5.84 17.35
CA MET A 7 3.90 -6.66 16.65
C MET A 7 4.44 -8.04 16.25
N PHE A 8 5.73 -8.11 15.88
CA PHE A 8 6.37 -9.36 15.48
C PHE A 8 6.98 -10.16 16.66
N ARG A 9 7.29 -9.52 17.81
CA ARG A 9 7.79 -10.18 19.02
C ARG A 9 6.85 -11.24 19.61
N LYS A 10 5.55 -11.18 19.34
CA LYS A 10 4.59 -12.19 19.83
C LYS A 10 4.76 -13.56 19.17
N LYS A 11 5.48 -13.66 18.04
CA LYS A 11 5.79 -14.92 17.33
C LYS A 11 7.02 -15.67 17.89
N GLU A 12 7.86 -15.04 18.71
CA GLU A 12 9.05 -15.69 19.28
C GLU A 12 8.75 -16.85 20.24
N LYS A 13 7.48 -17.02 20.65
CA LYS A 13 7.05 -18.14 21.53
C LYS A 13 6.37 -19.31 20.82
N ILE A 14 6.07 -19.18 19.51
CA ILE A 14 5.49 -20.25 18.70
C ILE A 14 6.46 -20.43 17.53
N GLY A 15 7.28 -21.47 17.54
CA GLY A 15 8.32 -21.84 16.60
C GLY A 15 8.43 -20.88 15.40
N ARG A 16 9.59 -20.23 15.24
CA ARG A 16 9.85 -19.24 14.19
C ARG A 16 9.37 -19.83 12.87
N LYS A 17 8.30 -19.27 12.25
CA LYS A 17 7.94 -19.63 10.90
C LYS A 17 9.15 -19.25 10.03
N THR A 18 9.88 -20.24 9.56
CA THR A 18 10.94 -20.06 8.60
C THR A 18 10.28 -19.69 7.28
N ASN A 19 10.39 -18.46 6.87
CA ASN A 19 9.86 -17.87 5.63
C ASN A 19 8.65 -16.96 5.83
N MET A 20 8.89 -15.72 6.35
CA MET A 20 7.86 -14.68 6.44
C MET A 20 7.75 -13.97 5.11
N LYS A 21 6.54 -13.97 4.50
CA LYS A 21 6.23 -13.35 3.23
C LYS A 21 5.28 -12.17 3.43
N LEU A 22 5.68 -10.98 2.99
CA LEU A 22 4.90 -9.75 3.12
C LEU A 22 4.52 -9.17 1.76
N PHE A 23 3.30 -8.66 1.68
CA PHE A 23 2.80 -7.90 0.55
C PHE A 23 2.77 -6.41 0.90
N ILE A 24 3.22 -5.54 -0.01
CA ILE A 24 3.13 -4.09 0.11
C ILE A 24 2.30 -3.59 -1.06
N SER A 25 1.16 -2.98 -0.78
CA SER A 25 0.39 -2.24 -1.78
C SER A 25 0.71 -0.76 -1.63
N ALA A 26 1.15 -0.13 -2.72
CA ALA A 26 1.60 1.25 -2.69
C ALA A 26 0.74 2.15 -3.58
N ASP A 27 0.43 3.33 -3.06
CA ASP A 27 -0.27 4.43 -3.71
C ASP A 27 0.56 5.70 -3.63
N ILE A 28 0.16 6.77 -4.30
CA ILE A 28 0.95 8.01 -4.32
C ILE A 28 0.31 9.15 -3.53
N GLU A 29 -1.03 9.23 -3.49
CA GLU A 29 -1.76 10.39 -2.96
C GLU A 29 -1.53 10.64 -1.47
N GLY A 30 -1.21 9.62 -0.71
CA GLY A 30 -0.91 9.72 0.72
C GLY A 30 0.58 9.83 1.05
N CYS A 31 1.46 9.93 0.05
CA CYS A 31 2.89 10.12 0.26
C CYS A 31 3.21 11.50 0.85
N ALA A 32 4.33 11.61 1.55
CA ALA A 32 4.73 12.82 2.25
C ALA A 32 4.84 14.04 1.33
N GLY A 33 4.30 15.16 1.79
CA GLY A 33 4.36 16.43 1.10
C GLY A 33 3.40 16.62 -0.05
N LEU A 34 2.68 15.59 -0.49
CA LEU A 34 1.73 15.64 -1.58
C LEU A 34 0.44 16.34 -1.13
N ALA A 35 -0.06 17.31 -1.90
CA ALA A 35 -1.20 18.14 -1.56
C ALA A 35 -2.14 18.42 -2.75
N LEU A 36 -1.71 18.26 -3.98
CA LEU A 36 -2.47 18.62 -5.18
C LEU A 36 -2.61 17.44 -6.13
N THR A 37 -3.78 17.28 -6.73
CA THR A 37 -4.05 16.20 -7.71
C THR A 37 -3.06 16.22 -8.89
N GLY A 38 -2.63 17.39 -9.36
CA GLY A 38 -1.65 17.50 -10.44
C GLY A 38 -0.29 16.85 -10.11
N GLU A 39 0.05 16.73 -8.83
CA GLU A 39 1.31 16.12 -8.37
C GLU A 39 1.32 14.60 -8.56
N THR A 40 0.14 13.99 -8.76
CA THR A 40 0.00 12.54 -9.00
C THR A 40 -0.06 12.18 -10.48
N HIS A 41 -0.11 13.17 -11.37
CA HIS A 41 -0.31 12.97 -12.81
C HIS A 41 0.99 13.01 -13.61
N LYS A 42 1.30 11.95 -14.33
CA LYS A 42 2.53 11.82 -15.15
C LYS A 42 2.74 12.91 -16.19
N ALA A 43 1.67 13.54 -16.65
CA ALA A 43 1.75 14.65 -17.62
C ALA A 43 2.31 15.95 -17.00
N GLU A 44 2.29 16.06 -15.68
CA GLU A 44 2.73 17.26 -14.98
C GLU A 44 4.21 17.18 -14.62
N ALA A 45 4.93 18.29 -14.81
CA ALA A 45 6.37 18.33 -14.58
C ALA A 45 6.77 18.02 -13.12
N VAL A 46 5.89 18.35 -12.16
CA VAL A 46 6.10 18.15 -10.73
C VAL A 46 5.99 16.68 -10.31
N TYR A 47 5.29 15.85 -11.08
CA TYR A 47 5.03 14.43 -10.77
C TYR A 47 6.32 13.64 -10.44
N GLN A 48 7.41 13.89 -11.15
CA GLN A 48 8.66 13.15 -10.95
C GLN A 48 9.21 13.25 -9.53
N ALA A 49 9.01 14.39 -8.87
CA ALA A 49 9.42 14.57 -7.49
C ALA A 49 8.62 13.67 -6.53
N PHE A 50 7.30 13.56 -6.75
CA PHE A 50 6.42 12.75 -5.90
C PHE A 50 6.49 11.25 -6.22
N ALA A 51 6.71 10.86 -7.46
CA ALA A 51 7.02 9.46 -7.83
C ALA A 51 8.32 8.98 -7.17
N LYS A 52 9.31 9.89 -7.04
CA LYS A 52 10.54 9.62 -6.29
C LYS A 52 10.23 9.45 -4.79
N GLU A 53 9.43 10.36 -4.20
CA GLU A 53 9.05 10.26 -2.78
C GLU A 53 8.31 8.95 -2.49
N MET A 54 7.32 8.58 -3.31
CA MET A 54 6.65 7.28 -3.23
C MET A 54 7.66 6.12 -3.26
N THR A 55 8.68 6.19 -4.14
CA THR A 55 9.73 5.17 -4.21
C THR A 55 10.53 5.09 -2.91
N GLU A 56 10.90 6.23 -2.31
CA GLU A 56 11.65 6.28 -1.04
C GLU A 56 10.83 5.71 0.12
N GLU A 57 9.54 6.05 0.22
CA GLU A 57 8.66 5.49 1.26
C GLU A 57 8.49 3.97 1.13
N VAL A 58 8.34 3.47 -0.10
CA VAL A 58 8.28 2.03 -0.37
C VAL A 58 9.59 1.34 0.01
N LEU A 59 10.73 1.93 -0.33
CA LEU A 59 12.05 1.41 0.06
C LEU A 59 12.20 1.34 1.58
N ALA A 60 11.83 2.40 2.28
CA ALA A 60 11.87 2.42 3.76
C ALA A 60 10.98 1.33 4.37
N ALA A 61 9.79 1.09 3.77
CA ALA A 61 8.91 0.01 4.21
C ALA A 61 9.51 -1.38 3.94
N CYS A 62 10.17 -1.57 2.79
CA CYS A 62 10.87 -2.81 2.45
C CYS A 62 12.04 -3.09 3.41
N GLU A 63 12.84 -2.07 3.72
CA GLU A 63 13.96 -2.17 4.68
C GLU A 63 13.44 -2.53 6.07
N ALA A 64 12.42 -1.83 6.56
CA ALA A 64 11.82 -2.12 7.87
C ALA A 64 11.21 -3.53 7.93
N ALA A 65 10.56 -3.99 6.85
CA ALA A 65 10.03 -5.35 6.74
C ALA A 65 11.17 -6.39 6.79
N ARG A 66 12.28 -6.14 6.06
CA ARG A 66 13.47 -7.00 6.05
C ARG A 66 14.13 -7.08 7.43
N GLU A 67 14.30 -5.94 8.11
CA GLU A 67 14.82 -5.88 9.48
C GLU A 67 13.91 -6.61 10.49
N ALA A 68 12.59 -6.59 10.26
CA ALA A 68 11.62 -7.33 11.06
C ALA A 68 11.66 -8.85 10.81
N GLY A 69 12.41 -9.29 9.79
CA GLY A 69 12.63 -10.70 9.48
C GLY A 69 11.76 -11.23 8.33
N ALA A 70 11.28 -10.37 7.44
CA ALA A 70 10.65 -10.82 6.21
C ALA A 70 11.70 -11.45 5.28
N ASP A 71 11.41 -12.64 4.80
CA ASP A 71 12.27 -13.38 3.86
C ASP A 71 11.93 -13.05 2.41
N GLU A 72 10.65 -12.81 2.13
CA GLU A 72 10.12 -12.46 0.83
C GLU A 72 9.23 -11.21 0.93
N ILE A 73 9.45 -10.23 0.07
CA ILE A 73 8.67 -9.00 0.01
C ILE A 73 8.21 -8.80 -1.42
N VAL A 74 6.89 -8.69 -1.61
CA VAL A 74 6.28 -8.38 -2.91
C VAL A 74 5.64 -7.01 -2.80
N VAL A 75 6.04 -6.11 -3.68
CA VAL A 75 5.49 -4.75 -3.80
C VAL A 75 4.58 -4.68 -5.01
N ARG A 76 3.37 -4.17 -4.84
CA ARG A 76 2.44 -3.82 -5.91
C ARG A 76 2.37 -2.30 -6.05
N ASP A 77 2.81 -1.78 -7.19
CA ASP A 77 2.57 -0.41 -7.60
C ASP A 77 1.08 -0.25 -7.96
N GLY A 78 0.33 0.53 -7.19
CA GLY A 78 -1.14 0.60 -7.28
C GLY A 78 -1.67 1.82 -8.01
N HIS A 79 -0.97 2.96 -7.97
CA HIS A 79 -1.47 4.22 -8.47
C HIS A 79 -1.56 4.29 -10.00
N GLY A 80 -2.67 4.81 -10.50
CA GLY A 80 -2.86 5.14 -11.91
C GLY A 80 -2.63 3.94 -12.83
N ASP A 81 -1.63 4.02 -13.70
CA ASP A 81 -1.21 2.94 -14.60
C ASP A 81 -0.26 1.92 -13.97
N ALA A 82 0.01 2.05 -12.67
CA ALA A 82 0.86 1.18 -11.87
C ALA A 82 2.32 1.13 -12.39
N SER A 83 2.89 2.30 -12.68
CA SER A 83 4.28 2.41 -13.12
C SER A 83 4.99 3.65 -12.54
N ASN A 84 4.77 3.90 -11.25
CA ASN A 84 5.24 5.07 -10.51
C ASN A 84 6.56 4.80 -9.79
N ILE A 85 6.69 3.61 -9.20
CA ILE A 85 7.89 3.19 -8.46
C ILE A 85 9.04 2.94 -9.43
N ASP A 86 10.22 3.48 -9.10
CA ASP A 86 11.44 3.26 -9.89
C ASP A 86 11.96 1.81 -9.70
N PRO A 87 11.89 0.96 -10.73
CA PRO A 87 12.32 -0.43 -10.62
C PRO A 87 13.84 -0.59 -10.44
N LEU A 88 14.63 0.42 -10.86
CA LEU A 88 16.09 0.36 -10.75
C LEU A 88 16.58 0.60 -9.31
N ARG A 89 15.69 1.07 -8.43
CA ARG A 89 15.96 1.32 -7.02
C ARG A 89 15.58 0.13 -6.13
N MET A 90 14.83 -0.85 -6.63
CA MET A 90 14.36 -1.97 -5.81
C MET A 90 15.52 -2.92 -5.45
N PRO A 91 15.64 -3.28 -4.15
CA PRO A 91 16.61 -4.28 -3.71
C PRO A 91 16.34 -5.66 -4.31
N ASP A 92 17.38 -6.48 -4.45
CA ASP A 92 17.29 -7.83 -5.02
C ASP A 92 16.34 -8.78 -4.26
N TYR A 93 16.04 -8.49 -3.00
CA TYR A 93 15.11 -9.28 -2.19
C TYR A 93 13.64 -8.84 -2.34
N VAL A 94 13.35 -7.88 -3.21
CA VAL A 94 12.01 -7.35 -3.47
C VAL A 94 11.53 -7.75 -4.85
N THR A 95 10.34 -8.33 -4.93
CA THR A 95 9.64 -8.53 -6.21
C THR A 95 8.69 -7.37 -6.43
N LEU A 96 8.91 -6.57 -7.48
CA LEU A 96 8.04 -5.45 -7.85
C LEU A 96 7.05 -5.85 -8.96
N ILE A 97 5.75 -5.75 -8.68
CA ILE A 97 4.67 -5.93 -9.65
C ILE A 97 4.23 -4.56 -10.17
N ARG A 98 4.44 -4.33 -11.47
CA ARG A 98 4.10 -3.08 -12.16
C ARG A 98 3.10 -3.29 -13.29
N GLY A 99 2.47 -2.21 -13.72
CA GLY A 99 1.53 -2.19 -14.84
C GLY A 99 0.12 -2.63 -14.48
N LYS A 100 -0.87 -2.19 -15.25
CA LYS A 100 -2.27 -2.60 -15.07
C LYS A 100 -2.45 -4.06 -15.42
N SER A 101 -3.00 -4.83 -14.49
CA SER A 101 -3.25 -6.26 -14.69
C SER A 101 -4.59 -6.54 -15.37
N GLY A 102 -5.57 -5.61 -15.33
CA GLY A 102 -6.97 -5.89 -15.69
C GLY A 102 -7.69 -6.84 -14.74
N HIS A 103 -7.02 -7.30 -13.69
CA HIS A 103 -7.60 -8.21 -12.70
C HIS A 103 -8.48 -7.46 -11.70
N PRO A 104 -9.61 -8.05 -11.20
CA PRO A 104 -10.48 -7.39 -10.22
C PRO A 104 -9.80 -6.95 -8.93
N TYR A 105 -8.69 -7.58 -8.54
CA TYR A 105 -7.92 -7.20 -7.35
C TYR A 105 -7.12 -5.91 -7.52
N ASN A 106 -6.97 -5.39 -8.73
CA ASN A 106 -6.35 -4.09 -9.04
C ASN A 106 -5.05 -3.83 -8.25
N MET A 107 -5.11 -2.95 -7.23
CA MET A 107 -3.99 -2.58 -6.36
C MET A 107 -3.51 -3.75 -5.47
N MET A 108 -4.27 -4.83 -5.38
CA MET A 108 -3.94 -6.05 -4.63
C MET A 108 -3.58 -7.21 -5.56
N TYR A 109 -3.37 -6.95 -6.87
CA TYR A 109 -2.99 -8.00 -7.81
C TYR A 109 -1.66 -8.65 -7.43
N GLY A 110 -1.68 -9.97 -7.29
CA GLY A 110 -0.55 -10.77 -6.83
C GLY A 110 -0.64 -11.24 -5.38
N ILE A 111 -1.64 -10.77 -4.61
CA ILE A 111 -1.87 -11.28 -3.25
C ILE A 111 -2.56 -12.64 -3.28
N ASP A 112 -2.10 -13.55 -2.43
CA ASP A 112 -2.69 -14.88 -2.20
C ASP A 112 -2.57 -15.30 -0.72
N GLU A 113 -3.02 -16.48 -0.40
CA GLU A 113 -3.02 -17.05 0.95
C GLU A 113 -1.64 -17.39 1.51
N THR A 114 -0.59 -17.30 0.71
CA THR A 114 0.79 -17.58 1.15
C THR A 114 1.42 -16.43 1.93
N PHE A 115 0.84 -15.22 1.81
CA PHE A 115 1.32 -14.06 2.53
C PHE A 115 0.96 -14.07 4.02
N ASP A 116 1.89 -13.63 4.86
CA ASP A 116 1.70 -13.50 6.30
C ASP A 116 1.07 -12.16 6.70
N GLY A 117 1.22 -11.15 5.87
CA GLY A 117 0.68 -9.83 6.13
C GLY A 117 0.77 -8.87 4.93
N VAL A 118 0.02 -7.78 5.01
CA VAL A 118 0.01 -6.70 4.02
C VAL A 118 0.23 -5.35 4.68
N LEU A 119 1.02 -4.50 4.01
CA LEU A 119 1.26 -3.11 4.34
C LEU A 119 0.68 -2.22 3.25
N TYR A 120 0.15 -1.06 3.62
CA TYR A 120 -0.40 -0.06 2.72
C TYR A 120 0.43 1.22 2.84
N ILE A 121 1.09 1.63 1.76
CA ILE A 121 1.98 2.79 1.72
C ILE A 121 1.36 3.85 0.82
N GLY A 122 1.36 5.11 1.26
CA GLY A 122 0.86 6.23 0.47
C GLY A 122 -0.65 6.22 0.19
N TYR A 123 -1.44 5.47 0.96
CA TYR A 123 -2.90 5.48 0.85
C TYR A 123 -3.49 6.73 1.48
N HIS A 124 -4.60 7.19 0.93
CA HIS A 124 -5.24 8.47 1.24
C HIS A 124 -6.67 8.30 1.77
N ALA A 125 -7.32 9.42 2.12
CA ALA A 125 -8.67 9.46 2.65
C ALA A 125 -9.74 9.06 1.61
N PRO A 126 -10.90 8.52 2.05
CA PRO A 126 -11.99 8.13 1.17
C PRO A 126 -12.62 9.32 0.45
N ALA A 127 -13.32 9.04 -0.65
CA ALA A 127 -14.15 10.03 -1.33
C ALA A 127 -15.12 10.71 -0.35
N GLY A 128 -15.24 12.03 -0.46
CA GLY A 128 -16.12 12.84 0.37
C GLY A 128 -15.56 13.27 1.73
N ASP A 129 -14.30 12.92 2.04
CA ASP A 129 -13.63 13.42 3.24
C ASP A 129 -13.22 14.88 3.03
N PRO A 130 -13.74 15.83 3.85
CA PRO A 130 -13.48 17.26 3.69
C PRO A 130 -12.13 17.71 4.25
N GLU A 131 -11.44 16.87 5.00
CA GLU A 131 -10.18 17.23 5.68
C GLU A 131 -8.96 16.98 4.81
N PHE A 132 -9.12 16.26 3.67
CA PHE A 132 -8.01 15.86 2.79
C PHE A 132 -8.17 16.42 1.38
N ALA A 133 -7.09 17.00 0.87
CA ALA A 133 -7.08 17.75 -0.39
C ALA A 133 -7.35 16.88 -1.64
N ILE A 134 -7.01 15.60 -1.60
CA ILE A 134 -7.12 14.67 -2.73
C ILE A 134 -7.92 13.41 -2.38
N SER A 135 -8.93 13.57 -1.53
CA SER A 135 -9.79 12.46 -1.12
C SER A 135 -10.60 11.93 -2.31
N HIS A 136 -10.52 10.63 -2.56
CA HIS A 136 -11.34 9.93 -3.55
C HIS A 136 -11.37 8.42 -3.24
N THR A 137 -12.10 7.63 -4.00
CA THR A 137 -12.07 6.16 -3.90
C THR A 137 -12.14 5.57 -5.29
N SER A 138 -11.04 5.01 -5.77
CA SER A 138 -10.84 4.36 -7.07
C SER A 138 -11.06 5.23 -8.30
N THR A 139 -11.84 6.29 -8.19
CA THR A 139 -12.15 7.24 -9.26
C THR A 139 -12.57 8.57 -8.68
N GLY A 140 -12.14 9.68 -9.30
CA GLY A 140 -12.60 11.02 -8.95
C GLY A 140 -14.06 11.31 -9.34
N ASN A 141 -14.75 10.38 -10.01
CA ASN A 141 -16.13 10.56 -10.46
C ASN A 141 -17.18 10.09 -9.45
N SER A 142 -16.78 9.45 -8.35
CA SER A 142 -17.68 8.97 -7.31
C SER A 142 -17.64 9.89 -6.11
N LEU A 143 -18.80 10.36 -5.64
CA LEU A 143 -18.89 11.15 -4.41
C LEU A 143 -18.66 10.29 -3.17
N TYR A 144 -19.20 9.06 -3.17
CA TYR A 144 -19.05 8.10 -2.08
C TYR A 144 -19.13 6.67 -2.61
N ILE A 145 -18.38 5.78 -2.00
CA ILE A 145 -18.55 4.33 -2.13
C ILE A 145 -18.92 3.79 -0.75
N HIS A 146 -20.03 3.08 -0.65
CA HIS A 146 -20.48 2.49 0.62
C HIS A 146 -20.47 0.96 0.54
N LEU A 147 -20.00 0.33 1.60
CA LEU A 147 -20.11 -1.10 1.83
C LEU A 147 -20.67 -1.33 3.24
N ASN A 148 -21.81 -2.02 3.33
CA ASN A 148 -22.50 -2.27 4.62
C ASN A 148 -22.78 -0.98 5.44
N GLY A 149 -23.11 0.12 4.76
CA GLY A 149 -23.43 1.39 5.39
C GLY A 149 -22.22 2.25 5.81
N LYS A 150 -21.00 1.78 5.57
CA LYS A 150 -19.77 2.54 5.82
C LYS A 150 -19.19 3.12 4.54
N VAL A 151 -18.69 4.35 4.61
CA VAL A 151 -17.89 4.94 3.52
C VAL A 151 -16.58 4.16 3.39
N MET A 152 -16.22 3.80 2.17
CA MET A 152 -15.03 3.01 1.89
C MET A 152 -13.91 3.86 1.33
N SER A 153 -12.74 3.79 1.95
CA SER A 153 -11.48 4.16 1.33
C SER A 153 -10.93 3.01 0.48
N GLU A 154 -9.97 3.30 -0.37
CA GLU A 154 -9.23 2.25 -1.11
C GLU A 154 -8.50 1.31 -0.15
N CYS A 155 -7.94 1.85 0.94
CA CYS A 155 -7.34 1.04 1.99
C CYS A 155 -8.33 0.03 2.58
N MET A 156 -9.56 0.45 2.89
CA MET A 156 -10.58 -0.47 3.41
C MET A 156 -10.98 -1.53 2.40
N LEU A 157 -11.22 -1.16 1.13
CA LEU A 157 -11.54 -2.12 0.07
C LEU A 157 -10.42 -3.15 -0.12
N ASN A 158 -9.17 -2.69 -0.13
CA ASN A 158 -8.00 -3.54 -0.28
C ASN A 158 -7.74 -4.39 0.97
N SER A 159 -8.06 -3.88 2.16
CA SER A 159 -8.02 -4.65 3.41
C SER A 159 -9.02 -5.81 3.40
N TYR A 160 -10.22 -5.61 2.85
CA TYR A 160 -11.17 -6.70 2.66
C TYR A 160 -10.68 -7.73 1.64
N THR A 161 -10.00 -7.29 0.57
CA THR A 161 -9.37 -8.21 -0.39
C THR A 161 -8.31 -9.06 0.29
N ALA A 162 -7.42 -8.48 1.10
CA ALA A 162 -6.43 -9.22 1.88
C ALA A 162 -7.10 -10.19 2.85
N ALA A 163 -8.12 -9.73 3.60
CA ALA A 163 -8.85 -10.56 4.56
C ALA A 163 -9.55 -11.74 3.89
N SER A 164 -10.07 -11.58 2.67
CA SER A 164 -10.69 -12.68 1.89
C SER A 164 -9.70 -13.80 1.54
N LYS A 165 -8.39 -13.50 1.57
CA LYS A 165 -7.29 -14.46 1.41
C LYS A 165 -6.71 -14.96 2.74
N GLY A 166 -7.29 -14.54 3.87
CA GLY A 166 -6.75 -14.85 5.19
C GLY A 166 -5.46 -14.09 5.55
N VAL A 167 -5.08 -13.11 4.76
CA VAL A 167 -3.88 -12.29 4.97
C VAL A 167 -4.19 -11.17 5.98
N ARG A 168 -3.29 -10.95 6.94
CA ARG A 168 -3.46 -9.93 7.98
C ARG A 168 -3.09 -8.55 7.46
N ASN A 169 -3.90 -7.54 7.80
CA ASN A 169 -3.51 -6.15 7.65
C ASN A 169 -2.53 -5.80 8.79
N VAL A 170 -1.29 -5.45 8.44
CA VAL A 170 -0.19 -5.24 9.39
C VAL A 170 0.04 -3.76 9.65
N VAL A 171 0.06 -2.95 8.60
CA VAL A 171 0.19 -1.50 8.67
C VAL A 171 -0.95 -0.90 7.85
N LEU A 172 -1.73 -0.06 8.51
CA LEU A 172 -2.79 0.73 7.90
C LEU A 172 -2.38 2.20 7.91
N PRO A 173 -2.72 2.96 6.89
CA PRO A 173 -2.52 4.40 6.90
C PRO A 173 -3.37 5.04 8.01
N ARG A 174 -2.98 6.24 8.44
CA ARG A 174 -3.61 6.99 9.53
C ARG A 174 -5.14 7.17 9.38
N TYR A 175 -5.67 7.03 8.17
CA TYR A 175 -7.08 7.29 7.80
C TYR A 175 -7.91 6.02 7.56
N ALA A 176 -7.43 4.86 8.00
CA ALA A 176 -8.18 3.61 7.88
C ALA A 176 -9.28 3.42 8.93
N GLU A 177 -9.32 4.31 9.92
CA GLU A 177 -10.28 4.26 11.04
C GLU A 177 -11.32 5.36 10.86
N SER A 178 -12.38 5.11 10.10
CA SER A 178 -13.57 5.97 10.06
C SER A 178 -14.85 5.17 10.25
#